data_bd219aba3196ba51185c16d61cb20bc2
#
_entry.id   bd219aba3196ba51185c16d61cb20bc2
#
_cell.length_a   1.000
_cell.length_b   1.000
_cell.length_c   1.000
_cell.angle_alpha   90.00
_cell.angle_beta   90.00
_cell.angle_gamma   90.00
#
_symmetry.space_group_name_H-M   'P 1'
#
loop_
_entity.id
_entity.type
_entity.pdbx_description
1 polymer ?
#
loop_
_entity_poly.entity_id
_entity_poly.type
_entity_poly.pdbx_seq_one_letter_code
_entity_poly.pdbx_strand_id
1 'polypeptide(L)'
;MFNDFEFKKSFGQNFIHDSNIIDKIIKNSMIDKDTLVIEIGPGAGSLSSSLVANSKYSILYEIDTRLKPILENVLKEYDNYEIIFNDFLKENVKKKISQFDYKKLYVVANLPYYI
;
A
#
# COMPACT_ATOMS: atom_id res chain seq x y z
N MET A 1 -6.57 19.42 18.25
CA MET A 1 -6.47 19.04 16.87
C MET A 1 -5.32 18.05 16.59
N PHE A 2 -4.14 18.33 17.09
CA PHE A 2 -3.04 17.40 16.91
C PHE A 2 -3.33 16.04 17.56
N ASN A 3 -3.94 16.07 18.74
CA ASN A 3 -4.29 14.83 19.42
C ASN A 3 -5.34 14.03 18.67
N ASP A 4 -6.31 14.71 18.04
CA ASP A 4 -7.29 14.03 17.20
C ASP A 4 -6.63 13.38 16.00
N PHE A 5 -5.67 14.06 15.41
CA PHE A 5 -4.92 13.51 14.30
C PHE A 5 -4.21 12.24 14.73
N GLU A 6 -3.50 12.28 15.84
CA GLU A 6 -2.78 11.12 16.35
C GLU A 6 -3.72 9.98 16.67
N PHE A 7 -4.84 10.29 17.31
CA PHE A 7 -5.82 9.28 17.68
C PHE A 7 -6.39 8.57 16.45
N LYS A 8 -6.81 9.34 15.46
CA LYS A 8 -7.41 8.77 14.25
C LYS A 8 -6.41 7.96 13.45
N LYS A 9 -5.19 8.44 13.37
CA LYS A 9 -4.12 7.71 12.69
C LYS A 9 -3.85 6.40 13.39
N SER A 10 -3.77 6.43 14.71
CA SER A 10 -3.52 5.25 15.51
C SER A 10 -4.66 4.24 15.39
N PHE A 11 -5.90 4.74 15.40
CA PHE A 11 -7.08 3.89 15.23
C PHE A 11 -7.07 3.23 13.85
N GLY A 12 -6.80 4.00 12.82
CA GLY A 12 -6.74 3.48 11.47
C GLY A 12 -5.64 2.44 11.31
N GLN A 13 -4.48 2.69 11.90
CA GLN A 13 -3.38 1.74 11.86
C GLN A 13 -3.75 0.43 12.56
N ASN A 14 -4.41 0.52 13.72
CA ASN A 14 -4.85 -0.68 14.42
C ASN A 14 -5.85 -1.47 13.61
N PHE A 15 -6.76 -0.77 12.94
CA PHE A 15 -7.75 -1.41 12.07
C PHE A 15 -7.07 -2.18 10.94
N ILE A 16 -6.09 -1.55 10.30
CA ILE A 16 -5.36 -2.19 9.20
C ILE A 16 -4.42 -3.27 9.68
N HIS A 17 -3.97 -3.20 10.94
CA HIS A 17 -3.13 -4.24 11.52
C HIS A 17 -3.91 -5.51 11.89
N ASP A 18 -5.22 -5.45 11.95
CA ASP A 18 -6.03 -6.62 12.25
C ASP A 18 -5.95 -7.61 11.09
N SER A 19 -5.38 -8.78 11.35
CA SER A 19 -5.16 -9.79 10.31
C SER A 19 -6.45 -10.26 9.67
N ASN A 20 -7.54 -10.31 10.44
CA ASN A 20 -8.85 -10.71 9.90
C ASN A 20 -9.36 -9.68 8.90
N ILE A 21 -9.14 -8.41 9.18
CA ILE A 21 -9.54 -7.32 8.27
C ILE A 21 -8.69 -7.39 7.01
N ILE A 22 -7.38 -7.58 7.15
CA ILE A 22 -6.47 -7.69 6.01
C ILE A 22 -6.86 -8.87 5.14
N ASP A 23 -7.13 -10.02 5.73
CA ASP A 23 -7.54 -11.20 4.98
C ASP A 23 -8.82 -10.96 4.20
N LYS A 24 -9.79 -10.26 4.81
CA LYS A 24 -11.03 -9.91 4.12
C LYS A 24 -10.79 -8.98 2.95
N ILE A 25 -9.92 -7.99 3.11
CA ILE A 25 -9.58 -7.06 2.04
C ILE A 25 -8.99 -7.83 0.86
N ILE A 26 -8.03 -8.70 1.12
CA ILE A 26 -7.38 -9.48 0.07
C ILE A 26 -8.39 -10.39 -0.61
N LYS A 27 -9.20 -11.11 0.15
CA LYS A 27 -10.18 -12.03 -0.41
C LYS A 27 -11.21 -11.32 -1.26
N ASN A 28 -11.73 -10.19 -0.77
CA ASN A 28 -12.78 -9.46 -1.47
C ASN A 28 -12.26 -8.67 -2.66
N SER A 29 -10.98 -8.32 -2.67
CA SER A 29 -10.36 -7.59 -3.78
C SER A 29 -10.16 -8.47 -5.00
N MET A 30 -10.11 -9.78 -4.80
CA MET A 30 -9.83 -10.76 -5.84
C MET A 30 -8.45 -10.55 -6.49
N ILE A 31 -7.51 -10.03 -5.71
CA ILE A 31 -6.12 -9.88 -6.16
C ILE A 31 -5.51 -11.26 -6.40
N ASP A 32 -4.81 -11.39 -7.52
CA ASP A 32 -4.10 -12.63 -7.87
C ASP A 32 -2.81 -12.29 -8.62
N LYS A 33 -2.16 -13.32 -9.15
CA LYS A 33 -0.86 -13.15 -9.80
C LYS A 33 -0.96 -12.51 -11.20
N ASP A 34 -2.15 -12.12 -11.63
CA ASP A 34 -2.36 -11.30 -12.83
C ASP A 34 -2.67 -9.86 -12.48
N THR A 35 -2.64 -9.50 -11.21
CA THR A 35 -3.02 -8.17 -10.72
C THR A 35 -1.81 -7.29 -10.48
N LEU A 36 -1.84 -6.09 -11.05
CA LEU A 36 -0.94 -5.00 -10.67
C LEU A 36 -1.62 -4.20 -9.57
N VAL A 37 -0.94 -4.03 -8.45
CA VAL A 37 -1.47 -3.30 -7.30
C VAL A 37 -0.77 -1.96 -7.18
N ILE A 38 -1.55 -0.93 -6.90
CA ILE A 38 -1.03 0.37 -6.48
C ILE A 38 -1.53 0.62 -5.09
N GLU A 39 -0.62 0.83 -4.15
CA GLU A 39 -0.96 1.22 -2.79
C GLU A 39 -0.48 2.64 -2.54
N ILE A 40 -1.39 3.49 -2.07
CA ILE A 40 -1.09 4.88 -1.72
C ILE A 40 -1.09 4.98 -0.21
N GLY A 41 0.06 5.39 0.35
CA GLY A 41 0.20 5.56 1.78
C GLY A 41 0.31 4.24 2.54
N PRO A 42 1.29 3.37 2.19
CA PRO A 42 1.43 2.08 2.86
C PRO A 42 1.74 2.18 4.36
N GLY A 43 2.26 3.32 4.81
CA GLY A 43 2.62 3.48 6.21
C GLY A 43 3.67 2.47 6.63
N ALA A 44 3.39 1.75 7.72
CA ALA A 44 4.31 0.73 8.23
C ALA A 44 4.25 -0.59 7.45
N GLY A 45 3.37 -0.69 6.45
CA GLY A 45 3.37 -1.83 5.54
C GLY A 45 2.52 -3.02 5.96
N SER A 46 1.61 -2.84 6.91
CA SER A 46 0.81 -3.97 7.39
C SER A 46 -0.06 -4.59 6.31
N LEU A 47 -0.68 -3.77 5.50
CA LEU A 47 -1.45 -4.26 4.35
C LEU A 47 -0.53 -4.60 3.20
N SER A 48 0.57 -3.87 3.07
CA SER A 48 1.47 -3.98 1.92
C SER A 48 2.02 -5.38 1.72
N SER A 49 2.41 -6.06 2.80
CA SER A 49 2.98 -7.40 2.69
C SER A 49 1.98 -8.38 2.10
N SER A 50 0.71 -8.28 2.49
CA SER A 50 -0.34 -9.14 1.93
C SER A 50 -0.64 -8.80 0.48
N LEU A 51 -0.63 -7.51 0.13
CA LEU A 51 -0.82 -7.09 -1.25
C LEU A 51 0.31 -7.61 -2.13
N VAL A 52 1.54 -7.44 -1.70
CA VAL A 52 2.70 -7.90 -2.46
C VAL A 52 2.69 -9.42 -2.60
N ALA A 53 2.39 -10.12 -1.51
CA ALA A 53 2.37 -11.59 -1.51
C ALA A 53 1.35 -12.17 -2.49
N ASN A 54 0.26 -11.46 -2.73
CA ASN A 54 -0.85 -11.97 -3.54
C ASN A 54 -0.93 -11.40 -4.94
N SER A 55 -0.12 -10.40 -5.27
CA SER A 55 -0.17 -9.73 -6.57
C SER A 55 0.93 -10.21 -7.49
N LYS A 56 0.80 -9.82 -8.75
CA LYS A 56 1.89 -9.98 -9.71
C LYS A 56 3.02 -8.99 -9.39
N TYR A 57 2.64 -7.76 -9.12
CA TYR A 57 3.57 -6.68 -8.79
C TYR A 57 2.82 -5.60 -8.05
N SER A 58 3.49 -4.95 -7.12
CA SER A 58 2.90 -3.85 -6.34
C SER A 58 3.78 -2.63 -6.40
N ILE A 59 3.14 -1.48 -6.66
CA ILE A 59 3.81 -0.18 -6.64
C ILE A 59 3.26 0.58 -5.44
N LEU A 60 4.14 0.95 -4.52
CA LEU A 60 3.77 1.63 -3.29
C LEU A 60 4.24 3.08 -3.35
N TYR A 61 3.32 4.00 -3.15
CA TYR A 61 3.62 5.43 -3.13
C TYR A 61 3.54 5.94 -1.70
N GLU A 62 4.67 6.36 -1.16
CA GLU A 62 4.76 6.86 0.21
C GLU A 62 5.47 8.19 0.23
N ILE A 63 4.84 9.20 0.84
CA ILE A 63 5.43 10.53 0.90
C ILE A 63 6.45 10.68 2.04
N ASP A 64 6.34 9.87 3.08
CA ASP A 64 7.21 9.98 4.25
C ASP A 64 8.44 9.08 4.09
N THR A 65 9.56 9.68 3.75
CA THR A 65 10.80 8.94 3.51
C THR A 65 11.36 8.26 4.76
N ARG A 66 10.88 8.64 5.94
CA ARG A 66 11.30 8.01 7.19
C ARG A 66 10.83 6.57 7.30
N LEU A 67 9.81 6.21 6.50
CA LEU A 67 9.27 4.85 6.50
C LEU A 67 10.07 3.88 5.65
N LYS A 68 11.05 4.37 4.91
CA LYS A 68 11.84 3.53 4.00
C LYS A 68 12.43 2.29 4.69
N PRO A 69 13.18 2.43 5.81
CA PRO A 69 13.76 1.23 6.42
C PRO A 69 12.70 0.27 6.97
N ILE A 70 11.57 0.81 7.42
CA ILE A 70 10.48 -0.03 7.93
C ILE A 70 9.87 -0.84 6.81
N LEU A 71 9.53 -0.17 5.70
CA LEU A 71 8.91 -0.83 4.55
C LEU A 71 9.85 -1.86 3.91
N GLU A 72 11.12 -1.50 3.79
CA GLU A 72 12.09 -2.44 3.23
C GLU A 72 12.26 -3.68 4.09
N ASN A 73 12.18 -3.52 5.40
CA ASN A 73 12.26 -4.66 6.31
C ASN A 73 11.01 -5.55 6.22
N VAL A 74 9.83 -4.93 6.16
CA VAL A 74 8.57 -5.65 6.08
C VAL A 74 8.48 -6.45 4.79
N LEU A 75 9.04 -5.92 3.70
CA LEU A 75 8.93 -6.52 2.37
C LEU A 75 10.19 -7.24 1.91
N LYS A 76 11.13 -7.46 2.82
CA LYS A 76 12.46 -7.98 2.47
C LYS A 76 12.46 -9.35 1.79
N GLU A 77 11.40 -10.12 2.00
CA GLU A 77 11.29 -11.47 1.42
C GLU A 77 10.73 -11.46 -0.01
N TYR A 78 10.30 -10.29 -0.49
CA TYR A 78 9.66 -10.16 -1.79
C TYR A 78 10.55 -9.38 -2.74
N ASP A 79 10.39 -9.64 -4.03
CA ASP A 79 11.08 -8.89 -5.09
C ASP A 79 10.09 -8.32 -6.12
N ASN A 80 8.80 -8.57 -5.94
CA ASN A 80 7.76 -8.14 -6.87
C ASN A 80 7.09 -6.84 -6.41
N TYR A 81 7.89 -5.86 -6.05
CA TYR A 81 7.38 -4.57 -5.64
C TYR A 81 8.41 -3.47 -5.87
N GLU A 82 7.94 -2.24 -5.83
CA GLU A 82 8.80 -1.07 -5.73
C GLU A 82 8.11 -0.02 -4.86
N ILE A 83 8.90 0.81 -4.22
CA ILE A 83 8.40 1.89 -3.38
C ILE A 83 8.88 3.21 -3.99
N ILE A 84 7.94 4.11 -4.23
CA ILE A 84 8.23 5.44 -4.76
C ILE A 84 7.95 6.45 -3.65
N PHE A 85 9.00 7.10 -3.16
CA PHE A 85 8.87 8.09 -2.10
C PHE A 85 8.62 9.46 -2.72
N ASN A 86 7.36 9.75 -2.95
CA ASN A 86 6.92 11.01 -3.50
C ASN A 86 5.43 11.20 -3.21
N ASP A 87 4.97 12.44 -3.43
CA ASP A 87 3.55 12.73 -3.41
C ASP A 87 2.90 12.05 -4.62
N PHE A 88 1.95 11.16 -4.34
CA PHE A 88 1.25 10.43 -5.39
C PHE A 88 0.63 11.36 -6.44
N LEU A 89 0.14 12.53 -6.00
CA LEU A 89 -0.51 13.49 -6.89
C LEU A 89 0.45 14.11 -7.89
N LYS A 90 1.75 13.99 -7.66
CA LYS A 90 2.79 14.51 -8.57
C LYS A 90 3.30 13.47 -9.54
N GLU A 91 2.80 12.22 -9.42
CA GLU A 91 3.28 11.12 -10.24
C GLU A 91 2.43 10.93 -11.48
N ASN A 92 3.06 10.54 -12.57
CA ASN A 92 2.34 10.14 -13.78
C ASN A 92 2.05 8.64 -13.70
N VAL A 93 0.98 8.29 -12.98
CA VAL A 93 0.65 6.90 -12.72
C VAL A 93 0.28 6.16 -14.01
N LYS A 94 -0.41 6.83 -14.92
CA LYS A 94 -0.80 6.22 -16.19
C LYS A 94 0.43 5.76 -16.97
N LYS A 95 1.45 6.59 -17.03
CA LYS A 95 2.69 6.23 -17.70
C LYS A 95 3.39 5.09 -16.96
N LYS A 96 3.39 5.13 -15.63
CA LYS A 96 4.04 4.10 -14.82
C LYS A 96 3.42 2.74 -15.04
N ILE A 97 2.09 2.64 -14.98
CA ILE A 97 1.42 1.35 -15.13
C ILE A 97 1.54 0.80 -16.54
N SER A 98 1.73 1.67 -17.54
CA SER A 98 1.90 1.23 -18.92
C SER A 98 3.18 0.41 -19.14
N GLN A 99 4.11 0.44 -18.19
CA GLN A 99 5.35 -0.31 -18.24
C GLN A 99 5.17 -1.77 -17.82
N PHE A 100 4.00 -2.13 -17.33
CA PHE A 100 3.75 -3.46 -16.78
C PHE A 100 2.71 -4.22 -17.59
N ASP A 101 2.85 -5.53 -17.62
CA ASP A 101 1.88 -6.42 -18.24
C ASP A 101 1.01 -7.01 -17.14
N TYR A 102 -0.28 -6.71 -17.17
CA TYR A 102 -1.21 -7.17 -16.15
C TYR A 102 -2.61 -7.32 -16.74
N LYS A 103 -3.43 -8.16 -16.10
CA LYS A 103 -4.82 -8.34 -16.50
C LYS A 103 -5.77 -7.53 -15.64
N LYS A 104 -5.40 -7.28 -14.38
CA LYS A 104 -6.22 -6.51 -13.43
C LYS A 104 -5.38 -5.44 -12.78
N LEU A 105 -6.03 -4.31 -12.50
CA LEU A 105 -5.40 -3.22 -11.75
C LEU A 105 -6.22 -2.96 -10.50
N TYR A 106 -5.57 -3.01 -9.35
CA TYR A 106 -6.21 -2.74 -8.07
C TYR A 106 -5.50 -1.58 -7.39
N VAL A 107 -6.27 -0.55 -7.03
CA VAL A 107 -5.73 0.62 -6.36
C VAL A 107 -6.33 0.71 -4.98
N VAL A 108 -5.49 0.81 -3.98
CA VAL A 108 -5.91 0.93 -2.59
C VAL A 108 -5.19 2.11 -1.95
N ALA A 109 -5.94 2.91 -1.21
CA ALA A 109 -5.39 4.04 -0.48
C ALA A 109 -5.61 3.82 1.01
N ASN A 110 -4.52 3.85 1.75
CA ASN A 110 -4.55 3.68 3.19
C ASN A 110 -4.09 4.98 3.83
N LEU A 111 -4.89 6.03 3.63
CA LEU A 111 -4.54 7.37 4.05
C LEU A 111 -5.34 7.76 5.28
N PRO A 112 -4.69 8.40 6.25
CA PRO A 112 -5.39 8.91 7.42
C PRO A 112 -6.06 10.24 7.09
N TYR A 113 -7.32 10.22 6.72
CA TYR A 113 -8.04 11.44 6.43
C TYR A 113 -8.71 12.01 7.66
N TYR A 114 -8.58 13.31 7.83
CA TYR A 114 -9.09 14.03 8.98
C TYR A 114 -9.77 15.33 8.57
N ILE A 115 -10.46 15.25 7.56
CA ILE A 115 -11.13 16.47 7.08
C ILE A 115 -12.45 16.66 7.77
#